data_d7760f5fc9f59fb85e290a68c9a0c8ee
#
_entry.id   d7760f5fc9f59fb85e290a68c9a0c8ee
#
_cell.length_a   1.000
_cell.length_b   1.000
_cell.length_c   1.000
_cell.angle_alpha   90.00
_cell.angle_beta   90.00
_cell.angle_gamma   90.00
#
_symmetry.space_group_name_H-M   'P 1'
#
loop_
_entity.id
_entity.type
_entity.pdbx_description
1 polymer ?
#
loop_
_entity_poly.entity_id
_entity_poly.type
_entity_poly.pdbx_seq_one_letter_code
_entity_poly.pdbx_strand_id
1 'polypeptide(L)'
;EYSDREHISVGHTTADYHTAVRAFDAGADYLTHMFNAMNPLHHRNPGPIGAAFGYPQVFVEMICDGVHIHPAVINSSFRMFGPERIVLISDSMRATGLPDGHYELGDQPVDVHGNLATLPDGTIAASVTNLMDCMKKAVSMGIPLEAAVRSSSYNPACSIGISGRLRSIAIGKQADCVLLDCNTLDIRAVIKAGRLISAADSM
;
A
#
# COMPACT_ATOMS: atom_id res chain seq x y z
N GLU A 1 17.13 -16.38 0.35
CA GLU A 1 17.64 -15.95 1.66
C GLU A 1 16.90 -14.70 2.05
N TYR A 2 16.10 -14.78 3.10
CA TYR A 2 15.41 -13.62 3.66
C TYR A 2 16.39 -12.89 4.57
N SER A 3 16.22 -11.58 4.73
CA SER A 3 16.97 -10.83 5.72
C SER A 3 16.63 -11.39 7.11
N ASP A 4 17.64 -11.69 7.92
CA ASP A 4 17.45 -12.14 9.31
C ASP A 4 16.92 -11.02 10.24
N ARG A 5 16.57 -9.86 9.66
CA ARG A 5 16.04 -8.71 10.38
C ARG A 5 14.51 -8.75 10.40
N GLU A 6 13.96 -8.74 11.59
CA GLU A 6 12.53 -8.52 11.79
C GLU A 6 12.16 -7.07 11.45
N HIS A 7 11.03 -6.87 10.77
CA HIS A 7 10.46 -5.55 10.47
C HIS A 7 9.30 -5.30 11.41
N ILE A 8 9.30 -4.16 12.09
CA ILE A 8 8.28 -3.78 13.06
C ILE A 8 7.50 -2.60 12.50
N SER A 9 6.18 -2.80 12.38
CA SER A 9 5.26 -1.78 11.87
C SER A 9 4.38 -1.22 12.98
N VAL A 10 4.28 0.11 13.03
CA VAL A 10 3.38 0.83 13.92
C VAL A 10 2.02 0.99 13.23
N GLY A 11 0.97 0.42 13.79
CA GLY A 11 -0.39 0.50 13.25
C GLY A 11 -1.46 0.25 14.30
N HIS A 12 -2.75 0.47 13.99
CA HIS A 12 -3.89 0.31 14.90
C HIS A 12 -3.61 0.88 16.29
N THR A 13 -3.21 2.16 16.35
CA THR A 13 -2.67 2.74 17.57
C THR A 13 -3.28 4.09 17.91
N THR A 14 -3.49 4.33 19.21
CA THR A 14 -3.79 5.64 19.79
C THR A 14 -2.53 6.36 20.27
N ALA A 15 -1.34 5.92 19.87
CA ALA A 15 -0.08 6.53 20.26
C ALA A 15 -0.05 8.03 19.93
N ASP A 16 0.48 8.81 20.85
CA ASP A 16 0.86 10.20 20.59
C ASP A 16 2.20 10.28 19.84
N TYR A 17 2.61 11.48 19.50
CA TYR A 17 3.86 11.75 18.81
C TYR A 17 5.08 11.16 19.55
N HIS A 18 5.20 11.38 20.87
CA HIS A 18 6.36 10.93 21.64
C HIS A 18 6.41 9.42 21.80
N THR A 19 5.26 8.77 21.89
CA THR A 19 5.17 7.30 21.92
C THR A 19 5.61 6.70 20.59
N ALA A 20 5.18 7.28 19.49
CA ALA A 20 5.59 6.84 18.14
C ALA A 20 7.10 7.09 17.90
N VAL A 21 7.65 8.22 18.34
CA VAL A 21 9.09 8.50 18.33
C VAL A 21 9.86 7.39 19.05
N ARG A 22 9.44 7.01 20.28
CA ARG A 22 10.11 5.91 21.01
C ARG A 22 10.04 4.57 20.26
N ALA A 23 8.96 4.29 19.53
CA ALA A 23 8.85 3.07 18.74
C ALA A 23 9.87 3.08 17.57
N PHE A 24 10.00 4.21 16.85
CA PHE A 24 10.97 4.35 15.77
C PHE A 24 12.42 4.36 16.29
N ASP A 25 12.68 4.99 17.43
CA ASP A 25 14.01 4.92 18.12
C ASP A 25 14.36 3.49 18.54
N ALA A 26 13.36 2.68 18.90
CA ALA A 26 13.53 1.27 19.25
C ALA A 26 13.67 0.34 18.03
N GLY A 27 13.59 0.87 16.81
CA GLY A 27 13.83 0.15 15.57
C GLY A 27 12.61 -0.20 14.75
N ALA A 28 11.41 0.29 15.09
CA ALA A 28 10.27 0.20 14.17
C ALA A 28 10.59 0.96 12.87
N ASP A 29 10.31 0.36 11.73
CA ASP A 29 10.72 0.85 10.42
C ASP A 29 9.55 0.97 9.41
N TYR A 30 8.32 0.77 9.90
CA TYR A 30 7.09 0.92 9.12
C TYR A 30 6.00 1.68 9.88
N LEU A 31 5.12 2.34 9.10
CA LEU A 31 3.83 2.85 9.54
C LEU A 31 2.73 2.17 8.70
N THR A 32 1.95 1.32 9.35
CA THR A 32 0.90 0.51 8.71
C THR A 32 -0.26 1.38 8.24
N HIS A 33 -0.77 1.17 7.02
CA HIS A 33 -1.94 1.82 6.40
C HIS A 33 -2.20 3.24 6.93
N MET A 34 -1.20 4.11 6.78
CA MET A 34 -1.18 5.48 7.30
C MET A 34 -2.53 6.19 7.16
N PHE A 35 -2.95 6.90 8.18
CA PHE A 35 -4.25 7.55 8.44
C PHE A 35 -5.35 6.63 8.97
N ASN A 36 -5.32 5.33 8.71
CA ASN A 36 -6.37 4.41 9.11
C ASN A 36 -6.07 3.84 10.50
N ALA A 37 -7.09 3.74 11.36
CA ALA A 37 -7.01 3.21 12.72
C ALA A 37 -5.85 3.80 13.56
N MET A 38 -5.56 5.10 13.41
CA MET A 38 -4.55 5.82 14.19
C MET A 38 -4.92 7.28 14.41
N ASN A 39 -4.22 7.94 15.35
CA ASN A 39 -4.39 9.37 15.56
C ASN A 39 -4.01 10.15 14.30
N PRO A 40 -4.84 11.14 13.89
CA PRO A 40 -4.60 11.92 12.68
C PRO A 40 -3.39 12.86 12.82
N LEU A 41 -2.85 13.31 11.67
CA LEU A 41 -1.87 14.37 11.63
C LEU A 41 -2.53 15.71 11.98
N HIS A 42 -2.45 16.11 13.24
CA HIS A 42 -2.99 17.36 13.72
C HIS A 42 -1.86 18.34 14.05
N HIS A 43 -2.03 19.64 13.75
CA HIS A 43 -0.98 20.66 13.85
C HIS A 43 -0.39 20.89 15.26
N ARG A 44 -1.05 20.44 16.32
CA ARG A 44 -0.56 20.47 17.71
C ARG A 44 -0.30 19.08 18.28
N ASN A 45 -0.92 18.05 17.72
CA ASN A 45 -0.79 16.65 18.13
C ASN A 45 -0.53 15.79 16.89
N PRO A 46 0.70 15.80 16.33
CA PRO A 46 0.95 15.24 15.00
C PRO A 46 0.91 13.71 14.94
N GLY A 47 0.82 13.05 16.10
CA GLY A 47 0.64 11.61 16.19
C GLY A 47 1.74 10.78 15.53
N PRO A 48 1.45 9.51 15.20
CA PRO A 48 2.42 8.61 14.55
C PRO A 48 2.88 9.11 13.18
N ILE A 49 1.97 9.77 12.44
CA ILE A 49 2.25 10.30 11.09
C ILE A 49 3.32 11.39 11.15
N GLY A 50 3.17 12.33 12.09
CA GLY A 50 4.15 13.40 12.28
C GLY A 50 5.48 12.86 12.82
N ALA A 51 5.46 11.83 13.66
CA ALA A 51 6.67 11.15 14.10
C ALA A 51 7.38 10.48 12.92
N ALA A 52 6.69 9.68 12.11
CA ALA A 52 7.26 9.00 10.95
C ALA A 52 7.91 9.96 9.94
N PHE A 53 7.40 11.19 9.82
CA PHE A 53 8.01 12.21 8.96
C PHE A 53 9.46 12.52 9.35
N GLY A 54 9.77 12.56 10.63
CA GLY A 54 11.12 12.81 11.16
C GLY A 54 12.11 11.64 11.00
N TYR A 55 11.65 10.47 10.56
CA TYR A 55 12.46 9.24 10.46
C TYR A 55 12.58 8.81 8.99
N PRO A 56 13.60 9.25 8.23
CA PRO A 56 13.72 9.00 6.79
C PRO A 56 13.84 7.51 6.42
N GLN A 57 14.20 6.64 7.37
CA GLN A 57 14.28 5.19 7.17
C GLN A 57 12.92 4.49 7.29
N VAL A 58 11.89 5.15 7.84
CA VAL A 58 10.56 4.56 8.04
C VAL A 58 9.79 4.58 6.73
N PHE A 59 9.32 3.42 6.29
CA PHE A 59 8.38 3.28 5.19
C PHE A 59 6.95 3.54 5.68
N VAL A 60 6.12 4.14 4.83
CA VAL A 60 4.72 4.43 5.14
C VAL A 60 3.80 3.74 4.14
N GLU A 61 2.91 2.91 4.66
CA GLU A 61 1.94 2.21 3.83
C GLU A 61 0.71 3.06 3.58
N MET A 62 0.15 2.98 2.37
CA MET A 62 -1.04 3.74 1.97
C MET A 62 -1.99 2.88 1.13
N ILE A 63 -3.28 2.97 1.43
CA ILE A 63 -4.37 2.38 0.64
C ILE A 63 -4.88 3.45 -0.34
N CYS A 64 -4.54 3.32 -1.61
CA CYS A 64 -4.90 4.30 -2.64
C CYS A 64 -6.10 3.82 -3.50
N ASP A 65 -7.17 3.36 -2.86
CA ASP A 65 -8.36 2.84 -3.53
C ASP A 65 -9.43 3.91 -3.87
N GLY A 66 -9.26 5.13 -3.34
CA GLY A 66 -10.21 6.23 -3.48
C GLY A 66 -11.36 6.20 -2.48
N VAL A 67 -11.34 5.29 -1.52
CA VAL A 67 -12.31 5.15 -0.42
C VAL A 67 -11.65 5.55 0.90
N HIS A 68 -10.52 4.94 1.25
CA HIS A 68 -9.84 5.14 2.53
C HIS A 68 -9.24 6.53 2.70
N ILE A 69 -8.67 7.08 1.64
CA ILE A 69 -7.91 8.35 1.72
C ILE A 69 -8.33 9.28 0.58
N HIS A 70 -8.64 10.53 0.94
CA HIS A 70 -8.98 11.56 -0.03
C HIS A 70 -7.80 11.86 -0.98
N PRO A 71 -8.02 12.07 -2.30
CA PRO A 71 -6.94 12.31 -3.27
C PRO A 71 -5.97 13.44 -2.90
N ALA A 72 -6.47 14.54 -2.32
CA ALA A 72 -5.61 15.64 -1.88
C ALA A 72 -4.65 15.22 -0.76
N VAL A 73 -5.09 14.32 0.14
CA VAL A 73 -4.25 13.78 1.23
C VAL A 73 -3.20 12.83 0.66
N ILE A 74 -3.56 11.98 -0.31
CA ILE A 74 -2.62 11.11 -1.03
C ILE A 74 -1.52 11.96 -1.67
N ASN A 75 -1.89 12.99 -2.45
CA ASN A 75 -0.91 13.89 -3.09
C ASN A 75 -0.01 14.61 -2.08
N SER A 76 -0.58 15.08 -0.96
CA SER A 76 0.19 15.71 0.11
C SER A 76 1.17 14.74 0.76
N SER A 77 0.77 13.49 0.95
CA SER A 77 1.61 12.44 1.52
C SER A 77 2.81 12.10 0.63
N PHE A 78 2.59 11.99 -0.70
CA PHE A 78 3.69 11.79 -1.64
C PHE A 78 4.70 12.94 -1.63
N ARG A 79 4.24 14.17 -1.43
CA ARG A 79 5.14 15.35 -1.28
C ARG A 79 5.85 15.37 0.07
N MET A 80 5.17 14.95 1.14
CA MET A 80 5.70 14.96 2.49
C MET A 80 6.76 13.88 2.70
N PHE A 81 6.48 12.65 2.28
CA PHE A 81 7.35 11.49 2.53
C PHE A 81 8.31 11.20 1.39
N GLY A 82 8.04 11.70 0.19
CA GLY A 82 8.74 11.30 -1.03
C GLY A 82 8.30 9.94 -1.56
N PRO A 83 8.38 9.73 -2.88
CA PRO A 83 7.96 8.46 -3.50
C PRO A 83 8.84 7.26 -3.10
N GLU A 84 10.00 7.50 -2.48
CA GLU A 84 10.94 6.46 -2.04
C GLU A 84 10.49 5.75 -0.77
N ARG A 85 9.65 6.40 0.03
CA ARG A 85 9.22 5.89 1.34
C ARG A 85 7.80 5.34 1.35
N ILE A 86 7.01 5.65 0.32
CA ILE A 86 5.63 5.21 0.23
C ILE A 86 5.56 3.79 -0.30
N VAL A 87 4.79 2.95 0.38
CA VAL A 87 4.44 1.59 -0.03
C VAL A 87 2.94 1.53 -0.26
N LEU A 88 2.50 1.26 -1.48
CA LEU A 88 1.09 1.02 -1.74
C LEU A 88 0.72 -0.39 -1.28
N ILE A 89 -0.37 -0.47 -0.56
CA ILE A 89 -1.00 -1.72 -0.13
C ILE A 89 -2.47 -1.71 -0.55
N SER A 90 -3.07 -2.88 -0.64
CA SER A 90 -4.51 -3.03 -0.89
C SER A 90 -5.31 -3.17 0.40
N ASP A 91 -4.74 -3.77 1.43
CA ASP A 91 -5.45 -4.12 2.67
C ASP A 91 -6.73 -4.91 2.38
N SER A 92 -6.63 -5.86 1.47
CA SER A 92 -7.77 -6.61 0.92
C SER A 92 -8.29 -7.64 1.89
N MET A 93 -9.63 -7.68 2.02
CA MET A 93 -10.30 -8.76 2.75
C MET A 93 -10.69 -9.92 1.82
N ARG A 94 -11.21 -11.03 2.41
CA ARG A 94 -11.62 -12.24 1.69
C ARG A 94 -12.68 -12.02 0.62
N ALA A 95 -13.45 -10.93 0.68
CA ALA A 95 -14.49 -10.60 -0.29
C ALA A 95 -13.96 -9.93 -1.56
N THR A 96 -12.65 -9.65 -1.65
CA THR A 96 -12.06 -9.03 -2.85
C THR A 96 -12.31 -9.88 -4.08
N GLY A 97 -12.91 -9.26 -5.11
CA GLY A 97 -13.27 -9.94 -6.36
C GLY A 97 -14.56 -10.77 -6.30
N LEU A 98 -15.27 -10.75 -5.18
CA LEU A 98 -16.59 -11.36 -5.04
C LEU A 98 -17.71 -10.33 -5.31
N PRO A 99 -18.96 -10.76 -5.61
CA PRO A 99 -20.10 -9.86 -5.78
C PRO A 99 -20.41 -9.05 -4.51
N ASP A 100 -21.21 -7.99 -4.66
CA ASP A 100 -21.79 -7.28 -3.53
C ASP A 100 -22.57 -8.24 -2.63
N GLY A 101 -22.50 -8.03 -1.32
CA GLY A 101 -23.17 -8.92 -0.36
C GLY A 101 -22.64 -8.82 1.06
N HIS A 102 -23.08 -9.77 1.87
CA HIS A 102 -22.71 -9.89 3.28
C HIS A 102 -21.55 -10.87 3.43
N TYR A 103 -20.50 -10.44 4.13
CA TYR A 103 -19.28 -11.21 4.38
C TYR A 103 -18.89 -11.10 5.85
N GLU A 104 -17.74 -11.65 6.20
CA GLU A 104 -17.16 -11.58 7.53
C GLU A 104 -15.68 -11.23 7.47
N LEU A 105 -15.24 -10.40 8.40
CA LEU A 105 -13.83 -10.11 8.68
C LEU A 105 -13.54 -10.46 10.15
N GLY A 106 -12.83 -11.56 10.37
CA GLY A 106 -12.79 -12.17 11.70
C GLY A 106 -14.20 -12.60 12.13
N ASP A 107 -14.63 -12.17 13.30
CA ASP A 107 -15.98 -12.44 13.83
C ASP A 107 -16.97 -11.29 13.58
N GLN A 108 -16.61 -10.32 12.73
CA GLN A 108 -17.42 -9.13 12.46
C GLN A 108 -18.13 -9.23 11.10
N PRO A 109 -19.45 -8.96 11.04
CA PRO A 109 -20.16 -8.90 9.78
C PRO A 109 -19.72 -7.66 9.00
N VAL A 110 -19.58 -7.81 7.67
CA VAL A 110 -19.19 -6.74 6.74
C VAL A 110 -20.11 -6.74 5.55
N ASP A 111 -20.62 -5.56 5.21
CA ASP A 111 -21.40 -5.32 4.01
C ASP A 111 -20.49 -4.76 2.90
N VAL A 112 -20.54 -5.40 1.73
CA VAL A 112 -19.78 -4.99 0.55
C VAL A 112 -20.73 -4.44 -0.51
N HIS A 113 -20.45 -3.19 -0.93
CA HIS A 113 -21.14 -2.50 -2.02
C HIS A 113 -20.10 -1.83 -2.94
N GLY A 114 -19.91 -2.37 -4.14
CA GLY A 114 -18.90 -1.91 -5.08
C GLY A 114 -17.49 -2.05 -4.51
N ASN A 115 -16.79 -0.94 -4.29
CA ASN A 115 -15.45 -0.92 -3.69
C ASN A 115 -15.44 -0.55 -2.19
N LEU A 116 -16.60 -0.51 -1.55
CA LEU A 116 -16.74 -0.14 -0.15
C LEU A 116 -17.14 -1.37 0.68
N ALA A 117 -16.38 -1.64 1.74
CA ALA A 117 -16.67 -2.67 2.74
C ALA A 117 -16.82 -2.01 4.12
N THR A 118 -18.00 -2.15 4.74
CA THR A 118 -18.31 -1.49 6.01
C THR A 118 -18.81 -2.45 7.07
N LEU A 119 -18.50 -2.12 8.31
CA LEU A 119 -19.17 -2.68 9.48
C LEU A 119 -20.60 -2.15 9.59
N PRO A 120 -21.47 -2.75 10.43
CA PRO A 120 -22.86 -2.30 10.62
C PRO A 120 -23.01 -0.84 11.11
N ASP A 121 -21.98 -0.29 11.75
CA ASP A 121 -21.93 1.11 12.21
C ASP A 121 -21.46 2.10 11.12
N GLY A 122 -21.16 1.61 9.91
CA GLY A 122 -20.67 2.40 8.79
C GLY A 122 -19.15 2.61 8.77
N THR A 123 -18.40 2.08 9.73
CA THR A 123 -16.93 2.12 9.73
C THR A 123 -16.39 1.30 8.57
N ILE A 124 -15.41 1.84 7.83
CA ILE A 124 -14.70 1.08 6.79
C ILE A 124 -13.94 -0.06 7.47
N ALA A 125 -14.23 -1.30 7.06
CA ALA A 125 -13.69 -2.50 7.69
C ALA A 125 -12.33 -2.91 7.09
N ALA A 126 -12.25 -2.89 5.77
CA ALA A 126 -11.07 -3.24 4.97
C ALA A 126 -11.32 -2.85 3.51
N SER A 127 -10.38 -3.11 2.61
CA SER A 127 -10.63 -2.93 1.20
C SER A 127 -11.16 -4.19 0.52
N VAL A 128 -11.82 -4.00 -0.62
CA VAL A 128 -12.20 -5.05 -1.57
C VAL A 128 -11.51 -4.83 -2.93
N THR A 129 -10.45 -4.04 -2.94
CA THR A 129 -9.62 -3.77 -4.11
C THR A 129 -8.39 -4.67 -4.15
N ASN A 130 -7.61 -4.57 -5.20
CA ASN A 130 -6.30 -5.22 -5.34
C ASN A 130 -5.20 -4.18 -5.57
N LEU A 131 -3.94 -4.60 -5.45
CA LEU A 131 -2.80 -3.68 -5.55
C LEU A 131 -2.68 -3.00 -6.92
N MET A 132 -3.04 -3.70 -8.01
CA MET A 132 -3.02 -3.12 -9.36
C MET A 132 -4.02 -1.98 -9.50
N ASP A 133 -5.22 -2.16 -8.95
CA ASP A 133 -6.26 -1.13 -8.97
C ASP A 133 -5.89 0.05 -8.06
N CYS A 134 -5.27 -0.19 -6.89
CA CYS A 134 -4.70 0.87 -6.05
C CYS A 134 -3.64 1.68 -6.82
N MET A 135 -2.74 1.04 -7.55
CA MET A 135 -1.74 1.71 -8.37
C MET A 135 -2.37 2.54 -9.49
N LYS A 136 -3.30 1.98 -10.25
CA LYS A 136 -4.05 2.69 -11.30
C LYS A 136 -4.80 3.88 -10.71
N LYS A 137 -5.42 3.70 -9.57
CA LYS A 137 -6.16 4.75 -8.87
C LYS A 137 -5.25 5.88 -8.41
N ALA A 138 -4.06 5.58 -7.86
CA ALA A 138 -3.05 6.57 -7.50
C ALA A 138 -2.65 7.42 -8.72
N VAL A 139 -2.42 6.80 -9.88
CA VAL A 139 -2.13 7.51 -11.13
C VAL A 139 -3.29 8.42 -11.53
N SER A 140 -4.53 7.93 -11.46
CA SER A 140 -5.72 8.73 -11.78
C SER A 140 -5.93 9.93 -10.83
N MET A 141 -5.36 9.88 -9.64
CA MET A 141 -5.34 10.97 -8.65
C MET A 141 -4.19 11.96 -8.85
N GLY A 142 -3.35 11.76 -9.88
CA GLY A 142 -2.27 12.67 -10.24
C GLY A 142 -0.89 12.28 -9.71
N ILE A 143 -0.73 11.08 -9.16
CA ILE A 143 0.61 10.55 -8.81
C ILE A 143 1.30 10.12 -10.11
N PRO A 144 2.56 10.55 -10.37
CA PRO A 144 3.31 10.12 -11.54
C PRO A 144 3.40 8.58 -11.61
N LEU A 145 3.27 8.02 -12.83
CA LEU A 145 3.26 6.56 -13.04
C LEU A 145 4.49 5.90 -12.42
N GLU A 146 5.66 6.48 -12.60
CA GLU A 146 6.93 5.97 -12.06
C GLU A 146 6.89 5.90 -10.52
N ALA A 147 6.31 6.91 -9.88
CA ALA A 147 6.16 6.95 -8.41
C ALA A 147 5.16 5.89 -7.95
N ALA A 148 4.02 5.73 -8.63
CA ALA A 148 3.02 4.71 -8.30
C ALA A 148 3.56 3.29 -8.48
N VAL A 149 4.27 3.01 -9.59
CA VAL A 149 4.93 1.72 -9.84
C VAL A 149 6.03 1.46 -8.81
N ARG A 150 6.86 2.47 -8.49
CA ARG A 150 7.89 2.37 -7.46
C ARG A 150 7.27 1.98 -6.12
N SER A 151 6.22 2.68 -5.70
CA SER A 151 5.54 2.48 -4.41
C SER A 151 4.81 1.14 -4.32
N SER A 152 4.35 0.57 -5.45
CA SER A 152 3.66 -0.73 -5.48
C SER A 152 4.57 -1.92 -5.72
N SER A 153 5.85 -1.72 -6.06
CA SER A 153 6.75 -2.84 -6.38
C SER A 153 8.17 -2.70 -5.84
N TYR A 154 8.90 -1.64 -6.19
CA TYR A 154 10.31 -1.50 -5.80
C TYR A 154 10.46 -1.21 -4.30
N ASN A 155 9.71 -0.25 -3.76
CA ASN A 155 9.81 0.11 -2.34
C ASN A 155 9.47 -1.06 -1.40
N PRO A 156 8.36 -1.83 -1.60
CA PRO A 156 8.13 -3.02 -0.78
C PRO A 156 9.26 -4.04 -0.87
N ALA A 157 9.90 -4.20 -2.02
CA ALA A 157 11.05 -5.09 -2.13
C ALA A 157 12.32 -4.56 -1.45
N CYS A 158 12.52 -3.23 -1.45
CA CYS A 158 13.61 -2.60 -0.72
C CYS A 158 13.40 -2.74 0.79
N SER A 159 12.19 -2.49 1.24
CA SER A 159 11.86 -2.47 2.66
C SER A 159 12.06 -3.82 3.35
N ILE A 160 11.84 -4.93 2.65
CA ILE A 160 12.08 -6.30 3.15
C ILE A 160 13.41 -6.91 2.65
N GLY A 161 14.30 -6.10 2.08
CA GLY A 161 15.67 -6.51 1.73
C GLY A 161 15.81 -7.43 0.50
N ILE A 162 14.77 -7.59 -0.35
CA ILE A 162 14.81 -8.50 -1.52
C ILE A 162 15.01 -7.79 -2.86
N SER A 163 15.18 -6.47 -2.86
CA SER A 163 15.34 -5.66 -4.08
C SER A 163 16.57 -6.03 -4.91
N GLY A 164 17.60 -6.63 -4.29
CA GLY A 164 18.77 -7.18 -4.99
C GLY A 164 18.41 -8.31 -5.96
N ARG A 165 17.33 -9.05 -5.69
CA ARG A 165 16.88 -10.23 -6.47
C ARG A 165 15.66 -9.96 -7.35
N LEU A 166 14.79 -9.04 -6.93
CA LEU A 166 13.48 -8.78 -7.53
C LEU A 166 13.27 -7.28 -7.83
N ARG A 167 12.20 -6.98 -8.55
CA ARG A 167 11.58 -5.66 -8.71
C ARG A 167 12.38 -4.62 -9.51
N SER A 168 13.31 -5.05 -10.35
CA SER A 168 13.86 -4.21 -11.42
C SER A 168 14.34 -5.08 -12.56
N ILE A 169 14.34 -4.54 -13.76
CA ILE A 169 14.86 -5.21 -14.96
C ILE A 169 16.38 -4.98 -14.97
N ALA A 170 17.13 -5.97 -14.50
CA ALA A 170 18.59 -5.96 -14.49
C ALA A 170 19.13 -7.38 -14.66
N ILE A 171 20.33 -7.49 -15.22
CA ILE A 171 21.03 -8.77 -15.39
C ILE A 171 21.22 -9.44 -14.02
N GLY A 172 20.91 -10.74 -13.95
CA GLY A 172 21.01 -11.55 -12.73
C GLY A 172 19.81 -11.50 -11.80
N LYS A 173 18.81 -10.66 -12.06
CA LYS A 173 17.56 -10.64 -11.30
C LYS A 173 16.52 -11.59 -11.88
N GLN A 174 15.62 -12.03 -11.02
CA GLN A 174 14.49 -12.88 -11.42
C GLN A 174 13.56 -12.11 -12.34
N ALA A 175 13.24 -12.68 -13.47
CA ALA A 175 12.37 -12.08 -14.48
C ALA A 175 10.88 -12.26 -14.10
N ASP A 176 10.41 -11.46 -13.14
CA ASP A 176 9.01 -11.30 -12.79
C ASP A 176 8.53 -9.95 -13.33
N CYS A 177 7.69 -9.97 -14.37
CA CYS A 177 7.24 -8.77 -15.07
C CYS A 177 5.74 -8.80 -15.31
N VAL A 178 5.11 -7.63 -15.23
CA VAL A 178 3.75 -7.41 -15.70
C VAL A 178 3.82 -6.42 -16.86
N LEU A 179 3.32 -6.80 -18.03
CA LEU A 179 3.20 -5.92 -19.18
C LEU A 179 1.83 -5.26 -19.14
N LEU A 180 1.84 -3.95 -19.22
CA LEU A 180 0.63 -3.13 -19.17
C LEU A 180 0.39 -2.44 -20.52
N ASP A 181 -0.87 -2.22 -20.86
CA ASP A 181 -1.22 -1.28 -21.91
C ASP A 181 -0.76 0.13 -21.52
N CYS A 182 -0.13 0.85 -22.44
CA CYS A 182 0.46 2.15 -22.12
C CYS A 182 -0.56 3.27 -21.85
N ASN A 183 -1.81 3.11 -22.30
CA ASN A 183 -2.87 4.11 -22.15
C ASN A 183 -3.83 3.77 -21.01
N THR A 184 -4.22 2.48 -20.90
CA THR A 184 -5.25 2.04 -19.95
C THR A 184 -4.65 1.43 -18.68
N LEU A 185 -3.36 1.07 -18.69
CA LEU A 185 -2.66 0.30 -17.66
C LEU A 185 -3.31 -1.07 -17.40
N ASP A 186 -4.04 -1.61 -18.37
CA ASP A 186 -4.58 -2.95 -18.26
C ASP A 186 -3.49 -4.00 -18.47
N ILE A 187 -3.60 -5.11 -17.74
CA ILE A 187 -2.63 -6.19 -17.83
C ILE A 187 -2.72 -6.86 -19.19
N ARG A 188 -1.63 -6.83 -19.96
CA ARG A 188 -1.49 -7.51 -21.23
C ARG A 188 -0.81 -8.86 -21.11
N ALA A 189 0.15 -8.97 -20.21
CA ALA A 189 0.82 -10.24 -19.95
C ALA A 189 1.45 -10.27 -18.56
N VAL A 190 1.58 -11.46 -18.00
CA VAL A 190 2.28 -11.73 -16.74
C VAL A 190 3.38 -12.75 -16.98
N ILE A 191 4.60 -12.37 -16.64
CA ILE A 191 5.80 -13.23 -16.70
C ILE A 191 6.25 -13.51 -15.27
N LYS A 192 6.43 -14.78 -14.93
CA LYS A 192 6.93 -15.24 -13.63
C LYS A 192 8.16 -16.13 -13.84
N ALA A 193 9.27 -15.77 -13.21
CA ALA A 193 10.54 -16.48 -13.35
C ALA A 193 10.93 -16.74 -14.82
N GLY A 194 10.73 -15.74 -15.69
CA GLY A 194 11.02 -15.82 -17.11
C GLY A 194 10.00 -16.60 -17.96
N ARG A 195 8.90 -17.08 -17.36
CA ARG A 195 7.85 -17.82 -18.08
C ARG A 195 6.59 -16.98 -18.21
N LEU A 196 5.98 -16.98 -19.39
CA LEU A 196 4.66 -16.39 -19.60
C LEU A 196 3.61 -17.22 -18.85
N ILE A 197 2.91 -16.57 -17.89
CA ILE A 197 1.86 -17.21 -17.08
C ILE A 197 0.48 -16.93 -17.67
N SER A 198 0.23 -15.68 -18.09
CA SER A 198 -0.99 -15.28 -18.76
C SER A 198 -0.71 -14.18 -19.78
N ALA A 199 -1.47 -14.19 -20.85
CA ALA A 199 -1.54 -13.10 -21.80
C ALA A 199 -3.03 -12.77 -22.02
N ALA A 200 -3.37 -11.48 -22.12
CA ALA A 200 -4.70 -11.10 -22.60
C ALA A 200 -4.83 -11.58 -24.04
N ASP A 201 -5.96 -12.20 -24.38
CA ASP A 201 -6.28 -12.51 -25.75
C ASP A 201 -6.22 -11.22 -26.55
N SER A 202 -5.42 -11.23 -27.62
CA SER A 202 -5.37 -10.13 -28.59
C SER A 202 -6.73 -10.03 -29.28
N MET A 203 -7.60 -9.16 -28.79
CA MET A 203 -8.76 -8.70 -29.55
C MET A 203 -8.35 -7.59 -30.52
#